data_4f197191f1c9a9d1d553f93d4bfba30c
#
_entry.id   4f197191f1c9a9d1d553f93d4bfba30c
#
_cell.length_a   1.000
_cell.length_b   1.000
_cell.length_c   1.000
_cell.angle_alpha   90.00
_cell.angle_beta   90.00
_cell.angle_gamma   90.00
#
_symmetry.space_group_name_H-M   'P 1'
#
loop_
_entity.id
_entity.type
_entity.pdbx_description
1 polymer ?
#
loop_
_entity_poly.entity_id
_entity_poly.type
_entity_poly.pdbx_seq_one_letter_code
_entity_poly.pdbx_strand_id
1 'polypeptide(L)' 'MSKYKNLTQADAVIEYIKENGSITRLEALTELGIFELAARLCELRERGYKFTKEPYRGVSARGRVFTCKIYRLADCS' A
#
# COMPACT_ATOMS: atom_id res chain seq x y z
N MET A 1 -9.03 -14.04 -8.80
CA MET A 1 -9.14 -12.81 -9.45
C MET A 1 -9.30 -11.69 -8.49
N SER A 2 -8.61 -10.61 -8.71
CA SER A 2 -8.67 -9.47 -7.84
C SER A 2 -9.95 -8.68 -8.08
N LYS A 3 -10.58 -8.23 -7.02
CA LYS A 3 -11.73 -7.35 -7.17
C LYS A 3 -11.33 -5.96 -7.64
N TYR A 4 -10.03 -5.70 -7.73
CA TYR A 4 -9.52 -4.40 -8.15
C TYR A 4 -9.15 -4.36 -9.63
N LYS A 5 -9.44 -5.40 -10.38
CA LYS A 5 -8.91 -5.50 -11.75
C LYS A 5 -9.41 -4.42 -12.69
N ASN A 6 -10.56 -3.82 -12.39
CA ASN A 6 -11.11 -2.76 -13.23
C ASN A 6 -10.68 -1.36 -12.80
N LEU A 7 -9.82 -1.28 -11.80
CA LEU A 7 -9.36 -0.01 -11.28
C LEU A 7 -7.96 0.28 -11.79
N THR A 8 -7.62 1.57 -11.89
CA THR A 8 -6.22 1.90 -12.13
C THR A 8 -5.41 1.47 -10.92
N GLN A 9 -4.09 1.40 -11.09
CA GLN A 9 -3.26 1.00 -9.96
C GLN A 9 -3.41 1.95 -8.78
N ALA A 10 -3.47 3.26 -9.07
CA ALA A 10 -3.64 4.23 -7.99
C ALA A 10 -4.97 4.05 -7.28
N ASP A 11 -6.04 3.85 -8.03
CA ASP A 11 -7.34 3.66 -7.42
C ASP A 11 -7.39 2.37 -6.60
N ALA A 12 -6.74 1.32 -7.09
CA ALA A 12 -6.69 0.06 -6.36
C ALA A 12 -5.97 0.23 -5.01
N VAL A 13 -4.91 1.02 -4.98
CA VAL A 13 -4.20 1.28 -3.74
C VAL A 13 -5.13 1.94 -2.73
N ILE A 14 -5.87 2.96 -3.16
CA ILE A 14 -6.76 3.67 -2.25
C ILE A 14 -7.85 2.73 -1.73
N GLU A 15 -8.46 1.94 -2.59
CA GLU A 15 -9.50 1.03 -2.15
C GLU A 15 -8.95 -0.01 -1.19
N TYR A 16 -7.75 -0.51 -1.45
CA TYR A 16 -7.12 -1.48 -0.57
C TYR A 16 -6.91 -0.89 0.82
N ILE A 17 -6.39 0.33 0.88
CA ILE A 17 -6.15 0.97 2.17
C ILE A 17 -7.45 1.21 2.91
N LYS A 18 -8.50 1.63 2.19
CA LYS A 18 -9.79 1.86 2.84
C LYS A 18 -10.35 0.59 3.44
N GLU A 19 -10.13 -0.55 2.80
CA GLU A 19 -10.67 -1.81 3.30
C GLU A 19 -9.81 -2.43 4.38
N ASN A 20 -8.51 -2.27 4.27
CA ASN A 20 -7.58 -2.97 5.17
C ASN A 20 -6.87 -2.06 6.15
N GLY A 21 -6.98 -0.76 5.98
CA GLY A 21 -6.39 0.20 6.88
C GLY A 21 -4.97 0.61 6.53
N SER A 22 -4.27 -0.19 5.75
CA SER A 22 -2.88 0.11 5.41
C SER A 22 -2.47 -0.74 4.22
N ILE A 23 -1.31 -0.44 3.67
CA ILE A 23 -0.75 -1.23 2.58
C ILE A 23 0.76 -1.26 2.71
N THR A 24 1.36 -2.41 2.41
CA THR A 24 2.80 -2.54 2.33
C THR A 24 3.19 -2.77 0.88
N ARG A 25 4.48 -2.62 0.62
CA ARG A 25 4.99 -2.88 -0.73
C ARG A 25 4.70 -4.31 -1.15
N LEU A 26 4.87 -5.26 -0.23
CA LEU A 26 4.62 -6.65 -0.54
C LEU A 26 3.14 -6.88 -0.86
N GLU A 27 2.25 -6.29 -0.08
CA GLU A 27 0.83 -6.43 -0.33
C GLU A 27 0.45 -5.82 -1.67
N ALA A 28 1.04 -4.67 -2.01
CA ALA A 28 0.76 -4.07 -3.31
C ALA A 28 1.17 -5.01 -4.43
N LEU A 29 2.32 -5.66 -4.29
CA LEU A 29 2.80 -6.58 -5.30
C LEU A 29 1.93 -7.83 -5.39
N THR A 30 1.65 -8.46 -4.26
CA THR A 30 0.96 -9.75 -4.26
C THR A 30 -0.54 -9.62 -4.45
N GLU A 31 -1.14 -8.58 -3.89
CA GLU A 31 -2.60 -8.42 -3.96
C GLU A 31 -3.05 -7.60 -5.16
N LEU A 32 -2.26 -6.62 -5.54
CA LEU A 32 -2.65 -5.69 -6.60
C LEU A 32 -1.76 -5.76 -7.83
N GLY A 33 -0.65 -6.47 -7.76
CA GLY A 33 0.27 -6.57 -8.88
C GLY A 33 1.04 -5.28 -9.16
N ILE A 34 1.24 -4.46 -8.15
CA ILE A 34 1.88 -3.17 -8.31
C ILE A 34 3.33 -3.26 -7.86
N PHE A 35 4.26 -3.04 -8.78
CA PHE A 35 5.68 -3.11 -8.46
C PHE A 35 6.20 -1.83 -7.84
N GLU A 36 5.64 -0.68 -8.23
CA GLU A 36 6.16 0.60 -7.76
C GLU A 36 5.11 1.33 -6.95
N LEU A 37 4.92 0.84 -5.74
CA LEU A 37 3.92 1.43 -4.87
C LEU A 37 4.21 2.90 -4.59
N ALA A 38 5.50 3.26 -4.42
CA ALA A 38 5.85 4.64 -4.10
C ALA A 38 5.40 5.59 -5.21
N ALA A 39 5.52 5.17 -6.47
CA ALA A 39 5.08 6.01 -7.58
C ALA A 39 3.57 6.20 -7.54
N ARG A 40 2.84 5.15 -7.22
CA ARG A 40 1.38 5.26 -7.12
C ARG A 40 0.97 6.18 -5.99
N LEU A 41 1.68 6.09 -4.86
CA LEU A 41 1.39 6.98 -3.74
C LEU A 41 1.68 8.42 -4.09
N CYS A 42 2.74 8.64 -4.86
CA CYS A 42 3.06 9.99 -5.31
C CYS A 42 1.94 10.57 -6.16
N GLU A 43 1.41 9.78 -7.09
CA GLU A 43 0.28 10.22 -7.90
C GLU A 43 -0.92 10.59 -7.04
N LEU A 44 -1.19 9.78 -6.02
CA LEU A 44 -2.33 10.03 -5.15
C LEU A 44 -2.14 11.27 -4.31
N ARG A 45 -0.91 11.54 -3.88
CA ARG A 45 -0.64 12.79 -3.17
C ARG A 45 -0.95 14.00 -4.03
N GLU A 46 -0.65 13.90 -5.31
CA GLU A 46 -0.94 15.00 -6.23
C GLU A 46 -2.43 15.22 -6.40
N ARG A 47 -3.22 14.17 -6.13
CA ARG A 47 -4.67 14.29 -6.18
C ARG A 47 -5.26 14.80 -4.87
N GLY A 48 -4.43 15.00 -3.85
CA GLY A 48 -4.90 15.52 -2.57
C GLY A 48 -4.91 14.54 -1.43
N TYR A 49 -4.56 13.28 -1.69
CA TYR A 49 -4.50 12.30 -0.60
C TYR A 49 -3.23 12.50 0.21
N LYS A 50 -3.31 12.16 1.47
CA LYS A 50 -2.15 12.24 2.36
C LYS A 50 -1.91 10.86 2.96
N PHE A 51 -0.66 10.50 3.09
CA PHE A 51 -0.27 9.21 3.62
C PHE A 51 0.71 9.35 4.75
N THR A 52 0.63 8.46 5.73
CA THR A 52 1.68 8.33 6.73
C THR A 52 2.50 7.09 6.39
N LYS A 53 3.73 7.09 6.84
CA LYS A 53 4.65 6.00 6.58
C LYS A 53 5.24 5.58 7.89
N GLU A 54 5.08 4.30 8.23
CA GLU A 54 5.56 3.75 9.49
C GLU A 54 6.44 2.55 9.23
N PRO A 55 7.49 2.36 10.03
CA PRO A 55 8.29 1.15 9.89
C PRO A 55 7.52 -0.05 10.41
N TYR A 56 7.68 -1.16 9.74
CA TYR A 56 7.08 -2.42 10.16
C TYR A 56 8.19 -3.45 10.24
N ARG A 57 8.27 -4.14 11.37
CA ARG A 57 9.26 -5.19 11.55
C ARG A 57 8.56 -6.52 11.60
N GLY A 58 8.98 -7.42 10.75
CA GLY A 58 8.40 -8.75 10.69
C GLY A 58 9.48 -9.81 10.76
N VAL A 59 9.04 -11.04 10.89
CA VAL A 59 9.94 -12.18 10.92
C VAL A 59 9.50 -13.14 9.82
N SER A 60 10.43 -13.51 8.97
CA SER A 60 10.12 -14.42 7.89
C SER A 60 9.97 -15.84 8.42
N ALA A 61 9.47 -16.73 7.55
CA ALA A 61 9.29 -18.12 7.92
C ALA A 61 10.61 -18.77 8.32
N ARG A 62 11.73 -18.23 7.86
CA ARG A 62 13.05 -18.77 8.21
C ARG A 62 13.63 -18.12 9.45
N GLY A 63 12.89 -17.28 10.13
CA GLY A 63 13.35 -16.63 11.33
C GLY A 63 14.16 -15.38 11.10
N ARG A 64 14.23 -14.89 9.87
CA ARG A 64 14.97 -13.66 9.59
C ARG A 64 14.10 -12.45 9.86
N VAL A 65 14.69 -11.48 10.52
CA VAL A 65 14.00 -10.22 10.79
C VAL A 65 14.13 -9.33 9.55
N PHE A 66 13.02 -8.74 9.16
CA PHE A 66 13.03 -7.80 8.05
C PHE A 66 12.24 -6.57 8.44
N THR A 67 12.53 -5.45 7.78
CA THR A 67 11.76 -4.23 7.97
C THR A 67 11.19 -3.78 6.63
N CYS A 68 9.99 -3.28 6.68
CA CYS A 68 9.38 -2.66 5.51
C CYS A 68 8.57 -1.47 6.02
N LYS A 69 7.94 -0.77 5.09
CA LYS A 69 7.18 0.40 5.47
C LYS A 69 5.70 0.14 5.24
N ILE A 70 4.90 0.57 6.19
CA ILE A 70 3.46 0.50 6.09
C ILE A 70 2.95 1.89 5.77
N TYR A 71 2.09 1.98 4.76
CA TYR A 71 1.50 3.24 4.35
C TYR A 71 0.03 3.24 4.76
N ARG A 72 -0.40 4.33 5.37
CA ARG A 72 -1.80 4.51 5.77
C ARG A 72 -2.29 5.84 5.24
N LEU A 73 -3.58 5.93 5.02
CA LEU A 73 -4.18 7.23 4.73
C LEU A 73 -4.16 8.07 5.98
N ALA A 74 -3.59 9.24 5.85
CA ALA A 74 -3.57 10.19 6.93
C ALA A 74 -4.77 11.07 6.79
N ASP A 75 -5.89 10.78 7.00
CA ASP A 75 -6.92 11.44 6.74
C ASP A 75 -7.38 12.16 7.30
N CYS A 76 -7.72 12.83 7.24
CA CYS A 76 -8.22 13.36 7.49
C CYS A 76 -9.27 13.85 7.31
N SER A 77 -9.86 13.70 7.16
CA SER A 77 -10.96 14.11 6.91
C SER A 77 -11.18 15.01 6.83
#